data_9e0c256e88461f1efa8ca40f5c6b9a74
#
_entry.id   9e0c256e88461f1efa8ca40f5c6b9a74
#
_cell.length_a   1.000
_cell.length_b   1.000
_cell.length_c   1.000
_cell.angle_alpha   90.00
_cell.angle_beta   90.00
_cell.angle_gamma   90.00
#
_symmetry.space_group_name_H-M   'P 1'
#
loop_
_entity.id
_entity.type
_entity.pdbx_description
1 polymer ?
#
loop_
_entity_poly.entity_id
_entity_poly.type
_entity_poly.pdbx_seq_one_letter_code
_entity_poly.pdbx_strand_id
1 'polypeptide(L)'
;MLNGKGGLTAHLGMNDVVTIARKASEGEEPYKGVLDAMLYTVAKQAGSMYVTLRGQVDAIILTGGIAHSDYCVGILKEQIDYLAPVVLMPGEDEMGSLAYNALGALKGELPLQVYRPE
;
A
#
# COMPACT_ATOMS: atom_id res chain seq x y z
N MET A 1 -6.83 7.99 17.01
CA MET A 1 -6.60 8.91 15.86
C MET A 1 -6.47 8.08 14.60
N LEU A 2 -7.48 8.06 13.76
CA LEU A 2 -7.46 7.26 12.53
C LEU A 2 -6.77 7.99 11.37
N ASN A 3 -6.78 9.31 11.33
CA ASN A 3 -6.18 10.11 10.26
C ASN A 3 -5.54 11.41 10.76
N GLY A 4 -4.46 11.82 10.11
CA GLY A 4 -3.91 13.18 10.13
C GLY A 4 -2.89 13.50 11.22
N LYS A 5 -2.90 12.84 12.38
CA LYS A 5 -1.98 13.15 13.50
C LYS A 5 -1.20 11.94 14.02
N GLY A 6 -1.31 10.79 13.38
CA GLY A 6 -0.60 9.56 13.72
C GLY A 6 0.47 9.18 12.72
N GLY A 7 1.13 8.04 12.93
CA GLY A 7 2.11 7.45 12.02
C GLY A 7 3.27 8.39 11.69
N LEU A 8 3.60 8.50 10.41
CA LEU A 8 4.71 9.34 9.92
C LEU A 8 4.59 10.79 10.37
N THR A 9 3.39 11.36 10.36
CA THR A 9 3.16 12.74 10.82
C THR A 9 3.51 12.93 12.28
N ALA A 10 3.20 11.94 13.14
CA ALA A 10 3.51 12.02 14.57
C ALA A 10 5.02 12.00 14.85
N HIS A 11 5.77 11.23 14.07
CA HIS A 11 7.20 11.02 14.28
C HIS A 11 8.09 11.99 13.49
N LEU A 12 7.66 12.40 12.30
CA LEU A 12 8.47 13.17 11.36
C LEU A 12 7.90 14.55 11.03
N GLY A 13 6.69 14.87 11.50
CA GLY A 13 6.01 16.12 11.18
C GLY A 13 5.52 16.21 9.75
N MET A 14 5.67 15.15 8.94
CA MET A 14 5.25 15.06 7.54
C MET A 14 4.77 13.65 7.20
N ASN A 15 3.99 13.55 6.12
CA ASN A 15 3.46 12.28 5.60
C ASN A 15 3.78 12.05 4.11
N ASP A 16 4.60 12.88 3.52
CA ASP A 16 5.07 12.70 2.15
C ASP A 16 6.08 11.56 2.06
N VAL A 17 5.58 10.38 1.72
CA VAL A 17 6.38 9.15 1.64
C VAL A 17 7.51 9.26 0.62
N VAL A 18 7.33 10.02 -0.47
CA VAL A 18 8.37 10.20 -1.50
C VAL A 18 9.59 10.90 -0.92
N THR A 19 9.36 12.02 -0.23
CA THR A 19 10.45 12.76 0.44
C THR A 19 11.07 11.95 1.56
N ILE A 20 10.26 11.25 2.37
CA ILE A 20 10.76 10.41 3.47
C ILE A 20 11.60 9.26 2.94
N ALA A 21 11.15 8.57 1.89
CA ALA A 21 11.87 7.45 1.29
C ALA A 21 13.22 7.88 0.68
N ARG A 22 13.26 9.05 0.03
CA ARG A 22 14.52 9.61 -0.46
C ARG A 22 15.51 9.84 0.67
N LYS A 23 15.10 10.52 1.73
CA LYS A 23 15.93 10.78 2.92
C LYS A 23 16.39 9.48 3.59
N ALA A 24 15.48 8.51 3.72
CA ALA A 24 15.81 7.20 4.27
C ALA A 24 16.83 6.44 3.42
N SER A 25 16.73 6.50 2.09
CA SER A 25 17.70 5.88 1.18
C SER A 25 19.10 6.51 1.26
N GLU A 26 19.17 7.78 1.64
CA GLU A 26 20.42 8.51 1.90
C GLU A 26 21.00 8.21 3.31
N GLY A 27 20.27 7.40 4.12
CA GLY A 27 20.66 7.05 5.49
C GLY A 27 20.36 8.13 6.53
N GLU A 28 19.52 9.12 6.19
CA GLU A 28 19.20 10.23 7.07
C GLU A 28 18.26 9.82 8.22
N GLU A 29 18.70 10.00 9.47
CA GLU A 29 17.86 9.80 10.64
C GLU A 29 17.14 11.11 11.02
N PRO A 30 15.89 11.02 11.60
CA PRO A 30 15.16 9.81 11.98
C PRO A 30 14.31 9.19 10.86
N TYR A 31 14.40 9.69 9.63
CA TYR A 31 13.55 9.27 8.51
C TYR A 31 13.68 7.78 8.21
N LYS A 32 14.94 7.29 8.17
CA LYS A 32 15.23 5.88 7.93
C LYS A 32 14.60 4.98 8.97
N GLY A 33 14.89 5.20 10.24
CA GLY A 33 14.39 4.35 11.32
C GLY A 33 12.86 4.33 11.42
N VAL A 34 12.21 5.48 11.22
CA VAL A 34 10.74 5.59 11.26
C VAL A 34 10.10 4.90 10.05
N LEU A 35 10.66 5.09 8.85
CA LEU A 35 10.13 4.45 7.65
C LEU A 35 10.32 2.93 7.70
N ASP A 36 11.49 2.46 8.10
CA ASP A 36 11.78 1.02 8.23
C ASP A 36 10.83 0.35 9.24
N ALA A 37 10.54 1.00 10.37
CA ALA A 37 9.58 0.52 11.35
C ALA A 37 8.15 0.45 10.79
N MET A 38 7.75 1.42 9.97
CA MET A 38 6.46 1.39 9.29
C MET A 38 6.39 0.22 8.31
N LEU A 39 7.40 0.05 7.46
CA LEU A 39 7.46 -1.04 6.48
C LEU A 39 7.48 -2.42 7.15
N TYR A 40 8.19 -2.54 8.27
CA TYR A 40 8.17 -3.76 9.09
C TYR A 40 6.77 -4.07 9.62
N THR A 41 6.03 -3.05 10.05
CA THR A 41 4.65 -3.23 10.50
C THR A 41 3.74 -3.70 9.35
N VAL A 42 3.92 -3.15 8.15
CA VAL A 42 3.20 -3.59 6.93
C VAL A 42 3.51 -5.06 6.62
N ALA A 43 4.77 -5.44 6.68
CA ALA A 43 5.19 -6.84 6.46
C ALA A 43 4.56 -7.80 7.46
N LYS A 44 4.50 -7.43 8.74
CA LYS A 44 3.81 -8.23 9.77
C LYS A 44 2.32 -8.38 9.49
N GLN A 45 1.66 -7.34 9.02
CA GLN A 45 0.25 -7.40 8.63
C GLN A 45 0.04 -8.32 7.42
N ALA A 46 0.93 -8.26 6.42
CA ALA A 46 0.89 -9.20 5.30
C ALA A 46 1.02 -10.65 5.78
N GLY A 47 1.95 -10.93 6.69
CA GLY A 47 2.09 -12.25 7.31
C GLY A 47 0.83 -12.69 8.08
N SER A 48 0.17 -11.77 8.78
CA SER A 48 -1.11 -12.03 9.45
C SER A 48 -2.20 -12.43 8.46
N MET A 49 -2.29 -11.74 7.32
CA MET A 49 -3.25 -12.08 6.27
C MET A 49 -2.92 -13.43 5.61
N TYR A 50 -1.64 -13.73 5.41
CA TYR A 50 -1.20 -15.03 4.92
C TYR A 50 -1.70 -16.18 5.80
N VAL A 51 -1.60 -16.04 7.12
CA VAL A 51 -2.13 -17.03 8.08
C VAL A 51 -3.66 -17.13 7.98
N THR A 52 -4.34 -15.99 7.88
CA THR A 52 -5.81 -15.94 7.72
C THR A 52 -6.28 -16.69 6.47
N LEU A 53 -5.52 -16.58 5.38
CA LEU A 53 -5.77 -17.27 4.11
C LEU A 53 -5.22 -18.72 4.09
N ARG A 54 -4.69 -19.20 5.21
CA ARG A 54 -4.12 -20.56 5.33
C ARG A 54 -3.00 -20.85 4.31
N GLY A 55 -2.23 -19.81 3.96
CA GLY A 55 -1.18 -19.92 2.96
C GLY A 55 -1.66 -20.01 1.50
N GLN A 56 -2.96 -19.93 1.24
CA GLN A 56 -3.51 -19.94 -0.11
C GLN A 56 -3.48 -18.53 -0.69
N VAL A 57 -2.30 -18.10 -1.09
CA VAL A 57 -2.03 -16.77 -1.64
C VAL A 57 -1.30 -16.92 -2.96
N ASP A 58 -1.91 -16.46 -4.04
CA ASP A 58 -1.32 -16.52 -5.39
C ASP A 58 -0.29 -15.40 -5.60
N ALA A 59 -0.54 -14.22 -5.04
CA ALA A 59 0.37 -13.08 -5.12
C ALA A 59 0.12 -12.06 -4.00
N ILE A 60 1.15 -11.28 -3.69
CA ILE A 60 1.06 -10.07 -2.87
C ILE A 60 1.21 -8.89 -3.80
N ILE A 61 0.20 -8.01 -3.84
CA ILE A 61 0.21 -6.84 -4.72
C ILE A 61 0.62 -5.62 -3.91
N LEU A 62 1.70 -4.95 -4.34
CA LEU A 62 2.09 -3.64 -3.83
C LEU A 62 1.59 -2.57 -4.81
N THR A 63 0.80 -1.64 -4.32
CA THR A 63 0.16 -0.58 -5.11
C THR A 63 0.31 0.79 -4.44
N GLY A 64 -0.24 1.82 -5.04
CA GLY A 64 -0.18 3.19 -4.53
C GLY A 64 1.20 3.81 -4.60
N GLY A 65 1.39 4.90 -3.83
CA GLY A 65 2.63 5.67 -3.82
C GLY A 65 3.87 4.89 -3.38
N ILE A 66 3.71 3.94 -2.47
CA ILE A 66 4.81 3.09 -1.97
C ILE A 66 5.42 2.24 -3.10
N ALA A 67 4.60 1.78 -4.05
CA ALA A 67 5.07 0.95 -5.17
C ALA A 67 5.96 1.70 -6.18
N HIS A 68 6.03 3.03 -6.10
CA HIS A 68 6.97 3.85 -6.87
C HIS A 68 8.35 4.00 -6.20
N SER A 69 8.49 3.62 -4.93
CA SER A 69 9.73 3.78 -4.18
C SER A 69 10.53 2.49 -4.18
N ASP A 70 11.65 2.48 -4.90
CA ASP A 70 12.57 1.32 -4.92
C ASP A 70 13.05 0.95 -3.51
N TYR A 71 13.24 1.96 -2.65
CA TYR A 71 13.62 1.75 -1.25
C TYR A 71 12.54 0.97 -0.48
N CYS A 72 11.29 1.44 -0.54
CA CYS A 72 10.18 0.79 0.17
C CYS A 72 9.90 -0.62 -0.39
N VAL A 73 9.91 -0.75 -1.72
CA VAL A 73 9.69 -2.03 -2.40
C VAL A 73 10.80 -3.02 -2.05
N GLY A 74 12.06 -2.59 -2.04
CA GLY A 74 13.19 -3.44 -1.67
C GLY A 74 13.04 -4.01 -0.27
N ILE A 75 12.80 -3.16 0.73
CA ILE A 75 12.62 -3.58 2.13
C ILE A 75 11.42 -4.52 2.29
N LEU A 76 10.28 -4.18 1.67
CA LEU A 76 9.09 -5.03 1.77
C LEU A 76 9.33 -6.39 1.12
N LYS A 77 9.94 -6.44 -0.06
CA LYS A 77 10.25 -7.71 -0.74
C LYS A 77 11.11 -8.61 0.12
N GLU A 78 12.20 -8.10 0.70
CA GLU A 78 13.06 -8.89 1.59
C GLU A 78 12.30 -9.54 2.76
N GLN A 79 11.21 -8.90 3.20
CA GLN A 79 10.45 -9.36 4.36
C GLN A 79 9.26 -10.26 4.02
N ILE A 80 8.73 -10.23 2.79
CA ILE A 80 7.47 -10.93 2.45
C ILE A 80 7.54 -11.81 1.21
N ASP A 81 8.60 -11.76 0.39
CA ASP A 81 8.67 -12.50 -0.88
C ASP A 81 8.66 -14.02 -0.72
N TYR A 82 9.08 -14.53 0.45
CA TYR A 82 9.00 -15.95 0.79
C TYR A 82 7.56 -16.43 1.05
N LEU A 83 6.60 -15.51 1.28
CA LEU A 83 5.20 -15.86 1.52
C LEU A 83 4.48 -16.16 0.19
N ALA A 84 4.65 -15.29 -0.80
CA ALA A 84 4.07 -15.43 -2.15
C ALA A 84 4.77 -14.45 -3.11
N PRO A 85 4.64 -14.65 -4.45
CA PRO A 85 5.19 -13.72 -5.43
C PRO A 85 4.71 -12.29 -5.19
N VAL A 86 5.64 -11.33 -5.21
CA VAL A 86 5.31 -9.90 -5.05
C VAL A 86 5.18 -9.25 -6.42
N VAL A 87 3.99 -8.71 -6.70
CA VAL A 87 3.63 -8.01 -7.94
C VAL A 87 3.53 -6.52 -7.66
N LEU A 88 4.17 -5.71 -8.49
CA LEU A 88 4.10 -4.25 -8.40
C LEU A 88 3.03 -3.72 -9.35
N MET A 89 2.09 -2.97 -8.82
CA MET A 89 1.08 -2.22 -9.58
C MET A 89 1.12 -0.75 -9.12
N PRO A 90 2.18 0.00 -9.49
CA PRO A 90 2.37 1.36 -9.01
C PRO A 90 1.29 2.30 -9.55
N GLY A 91 0.91 3.27 -8.72
CA GLY A 91 -0.05 4.31 -9.07
C GLY A 91 -1.47 4.02 -8.60
N GLU A 92 -2.24 5.09 -8.61
CA GLU A 92 -3.67 5.10 -8.33
C GLU A 92 -4.35 5.78 -9.52
N ASP A 93 -4.89 4.99 -10.45
CA ASP A 93 -5.74 5.51 -11.52
C ASP A 93 -7.21 5.54 -11.04
N GLU A 94 -7.48 6.36 -10.03
CA GLU A 94 -8.85 6.52 -9.50
C GLU A 94 -9.81 7.02 -10.58
N MET A 95 -9.37 8.00 -11.37
CA MET A 95 -10.21 8.60 -12.41
C MET A 95 -10.50 7.62 -13.54
N GLY A 96 -9.49 6.85 -13.99
CA GLY A 96 -9.67 5.80 -14.98
C GLY A 96 -10.57 4.68 -14.48
N SER A 97 -10.39 4.25 -13.24
CA SER A 97 -11.20 3.21 -12.60
C SER A 97 -12.66 3.66 -12.43
N LEU A 98 -12.90 4.90 -11.98
CA LEU A 98 -14.25 5.47 -11.86
C LEU A 98 -14.91 5.59 -13.24
N ALA A 99 -14.19 6.08 -14.24
CA ALA A 99 -14.70 6.21 -15.61
C ALA A 99 -15.05 4.83 -16.21
N TYR A 100 -14.19 3.83 -16.02
CA TYR A 100 -14.41 2.46 -16.48
C TYR A 100 -15.66 1.85 -15.84
N ASN A 101 -15.79 1.96 -14.52
CA ASN A 101 -16.92 1.40 -13.78
C ASN A 101 -18.24 2.12 -14.15
N ALA A 102 -18.23 3.45 -14.23
CA ALA A 102 -19.40 4.22 -14.63
C ALA A 102 -19.84 3.89 -16.07
N LEU A 103 -18.89 3.82 -16.99
CA LEU A 103 -19.16 3.50 -18.39
C LEU A 103 -19.67 2.06 -18.56
N GLY A 104 -19.08 1.10 -17.86
CA GLY A 104 -19.51 -0.29 -17.84
C GLY A 104 -20.93 -0.47 -17.29
N ALA A 105 -21.27 0.29 -16.24
CA ALA A 105 -22.62 0.30 -15.70
C ALA A 105 -23.64 0.93 -16.68
N LEU A 106 -23.29 2.03 -17.31
CA LEU A 106 -24.15 2.70 -18.33
C LEU A 106 -24.37 1.84 -19.56
N LYS A 107 -23.38 1.05 -19.97
CA LYS A 107 -23.48 0.10 -21.08
C LYS A 107 -24.18 -1.20 -20.70
N GLY A 108 -24.47 -1.44 -19.43
CA GLY A 108 -25.03 -2.69 -18.93
C GLY A 108 -24.05 -3.85 -18.89
N GLU A 109 -22.74 -3.59 -19.00
CA GLU A 109 -21.65 -4.55 -18.91
C GLU A 109 -21.32 -4.91 -17.45
N LEU A 110 -21.59 -4.00 -16.53
CA LEU A 110 -21.40 -4.18 -15.09
C LEU A 110 -22.73 -4.03 -14.33
N PRO A 111 -22.98 -4.87 -13.31
CA PRO A 111 -24.20 -4.79 -12.52
C PRO A 111 -24.18 -3.52 -11.65
N LEU A 112 -25.33 -2.80 -11.65
CA LEU A 112 -25.54 -1.69 -10.73
C LEU A 112 -25.89 -2.22 -9.32
N GLN A 113 -25.15 -1.76 -8.33
CA GLN A 113 -25.49 -1.98 -6.93
C GLN A 113 -26.13 -0.71 -6.36
N VAL A 114 -27.35 -0.81 -5.88
CA VAL A 114 -28.06 0.31 -5.23
C VAL A 114 -27.83 0.20 -3.72
N TYR A 115 -27.16 1.20 -3.15
CA TYR A 115 -27.07 1.32 -1.70
C TYR A 115 -28.46 1.58 -1.11
N ARG A 116 -28.89 0.70 -0.20
CA ARG A 116 -30.12 0.90 0.60
C ARG A 116 -29.68 1.05 2.05
N PRO A 117 -29.79 2.25 2.63
CA PRO A 117 -29.57 2.45 4.05
C PRO A 117 -30.63 1.63 4.83
N GLU A 118 -30.19 0.91 5.87
CA GLU A 118 -31.07 0.26 6.84
C GLU A 118 -31.77 1.29 7.72
#